data_4851895d2139e6380629fbb033e2f42e
#
_entry.id   4851895d2139e6380629fbb033e2f42e
#
_cell.length_a   1.000
_cell.length_b   1.000
_cell.length_c   1.000
_cell.angle_alpha   90.00
_cell.angle_beta   90.00
_cell.angle_gamma   90.00
#
_symmetry.space_group_name_H-M   'P 1'
#
loop_
_entity.id
_entity.type
_entity.pdbx_description
1 polymer ?
#
loop_
_entity_poly.entity_id
_entity_poly.type
_entity_poly.pdbx_seq_one_letter_code
_entity_poly.pdbx_strand_id
1 'polypeptide(L)'
;MTTWQHYCDYLKSRGNTESVMIVGSDDAGYWASAPSTFYLKEYETEIMNSDGTDNTSTQTVNESQIILELIKGNSHPYGLRINATPKQQVLRNYVEDDMQIIIGKFPSGGSCIVNNKKCILIGTFNEKDGHTSTKCNENIIFMAKYLLQSEWPSKENTANPANKSIFNNGSSTWQAYIDIMLVGKGNVENSIICAKSDGKIWANNNPNSFNFKKYDTEIPQDDGLDAIENVDELKNIIKLVNGVKTPQGLRINDAKYQILRTFDEENSKCYTIYGKKPKGGICIISTTKAIIIATFDETKGQSSAGCNASMSDLGKYLMSKGF
;
A
#
# COMPACT_ATOMS: atom_id res chain seq x y z
N MET A 1 -8.41 14.78 0.56
CA MET A 1 -8.04 13.82 -0.49
C MET A 1 -8.97 12.63 -0.36
N THR A 2 -9.44 12.10 -1.48
CA THR A 2 -10.28 10.89 -1.47
C THR A 2 -9.44 9.68 -1.08
N THR A 3 -10.04 8.66 -0.49
CA THR A 3 -9.35 7.42 -0.11
C THR A 3 -8.67 6.75 -1.31
N TRP A 4 -9.28 6.83 -2.50
CA TRP A 4 -8.74 6.30 -3.75
C TRP A 4 -7.42 6.95 -4.17
N GLN A 5 -7.24 8.25 -3.91
CA GLN A 5 -5.99 8.95 -4.20
C GLN A 5 -4.80 8.36 -3.46
N HIS A 6 -4.99 7.92 -2.21
CA HIS A 6 -3.92 7.30 -1.43
C HIS A 6 -3.40 6.01 -2.05
N TYR A 7 -4.27 5.19 -2.68
CA TYR A 7 -3.83 3.98 -3.38
C TYR A 7 -3.03 4.31 -4.63
N CYS A 8 -3.46 5.31 -5.40
CA CYS A 8 -2.70 5.77 -6.57
C CYS A 8 -1.33 6.32 -6.16
N ASP A 9 -1.27 7.18 -5.13
CA ASP A 9 -0.03 7.75 -4.60
C ASP A 9 0.90 6.65 -4.07
N TYR A 10 0.35 5.65 -3.37
CA TYR A 10 1.11 4.51 -2.88
C TYR A 10 1.72 3.69 -4.02
N LEU A 11 0.92 3.29 -5.03
CA LEU A 11 1.42 2.53 -6.17
C LEU A 11 2.52 3.27 -6.91
N LYS A 12 2.39 4.59 -7.07
CA LYS A 12 3.44 5.43 -7.65
C LYS A 12 4.71 5.46 -6.81
N SER A 13 4.58 5.56 -5.48
CA SER A 13 5.72 5.60 -4.55
C SER A 13 6.53 4.30 -4.50
N ARG A 14 5.94 3.17 -4.87
CA ARG A 14 6.66 1.88 -4.96
C ARG A 14 7.70 1.84 -6.07
N GLY A 15 7.66 2.80 -6.99
CA GLY A 15 8.43 2.76 -8.24
C GLY A 15 7.91 1.69 -9.21
N ASN A 16 8.49 1.62 -10.38
CA ASN A 16 8.12 0.72 -11.47
C ASN A 16 6.72 0.95 -12.07
N THR A 17 6.04 2.03 -11.69
CA THR A 17 4.83 2.53 -12.33
C THR A 17 5.04 4.00 -12.71
N GLU A 18 4.89 4.32 -14.00
CA GLU A 18 4.96 5.68 -14.49
C GLU A 18 3.71 6.47 -14.11
N SER A 19 2.55 5.86 -14.27
CA SER A 19 1.26 6.44 -13.93
C SER A 19 0.30 5.35 -13.44
N VAL A 20 -0.62 5.74 -12.56
CA VAL A 20 -1.64 4.87 -12.00
C VAL A 20 -2.99 5.57 -12.02
N MET A 21 -4.05 4.82 -12.32
CA MET A 21 -5.43 5.31 -12.27
C MET A 21 -6.36 4.24 -11.73
N ILE A 22 -7.39 4.67 -11.02
CA ILE A 22 -8.50 3.84 -10.56
C ILE A 22 -9.78 4.43 -11.13
N VAL A 23 -10.58 3.59 -11.77
CA VAL A 23 -11.85 3.95 -12.40
C VAL A 23 -12.96 2.96 -12.04
N GLY A 24 -14.21 3.31 -12.26
CA GLY A 24 -15.35 2.43 -12.01
C GLY A 24 -15.34 1.20 -12.91
N SER A 25 -15.78 0.03 -12.38
CA SER A 25 -15.86 -1.23 -13.14
C SER A 25 -16.90 -1.22 -14.25
N ASP A 26 -17.96 -0.43 -14.10
CA ASP A 26 -19.11 -0.47 -14.98
C ASP A 26 -19.09 0.59 -16.08
N ASP A 27 -18.52 1.75 -15.76
CA ASP A 27 -18.57 2.94 -16.61
C ASP A 27 -17.18 3.52 -16.96
N ALA A 28 -16.10 2.93 -16.38
CA ALA A 28 -14.75 3.48 -16.42
C ALA A 28 -14.69 4.95 -15.96
N GLY A 29 -15.65 5.36 -15.11
CA GLY A 29 -15.70 6.69 -14.53
C GLY A 29 -14.52 6.96 -13.61
N TYR A 30 -13.90 8.13 -13.72
CA TYR A 30 -12.70 8.50 -12.99
C TYR A 30 -12.91 8.59 -11.47
N TRP A 31 -12.04 7.95 -10.68
CA TRP A 31 -12.02 8.03 -9.22
C TRP A 31 -10.77 8.70 -8.67
N ALA A 32 -9.58 8.30 -9.14
CA ALA A 32 -8.30 8.88 -8.74
C ALA A 32 -7.18 8.53 -9.72
N SER A 33 -6.12 9.33 -9.74
CA SER A 33 -4.88 9.00 -10.47
C SER A 33 -3.63 9.66 -9.88
N ALA A 34 -2.48 9.11 -10.20
CA ALA A 34 -1.16 9.66 -9.93
C ALA A 34 -0.26 9.52 -11.16
N PRO A 35 0.14 10.63 -11.83
CA PRO A 35 -0.23 12.03 -11.57
C PRO A 35 -1.71 12.32 -11.88
N SER A 36 -2.25 13.41 -11.33
CA SER A 36 -3.66 13.81 -11.54
C SER A 36 -4.02 14.16 -12.99
N THR A 37 -3.02 14.33 -13.84
CA THR A 37 -3.18 14.55 -15.30
C THR A 37 -3.35 13.26 -16.07
N PHE A 38 -3.26 12.11 -15.43
CA PHE A 38 -3.43 10.79 -16.04
C PHE A 38 -4.90 10.37 -15.95
N TYR A 39 -5.61 10.38 -17.07
CA TYR A 39 -7.01 10.00 -17.19
C TYR A 39 -7.34 9.44 -18.58
N LEU A 40 -8.43 8.70 -18.68
CA LEU A 40 -8.92 8.19 -19.96
C LEU A 40 -9.51 9.33 -20.78
N LYS A 41 -9.15 9.40 -22.06
CA LYS A 41 -9.46 10.52 -22.95
C LYS A 41 -10.43 10.11 -24.04
N GLU A 42 -11.12 11.12 -24.56
CA GLU A 42 -11.81 11.05 -25.83
C GLU A 42 -11.19 12.09 -26.76
N TYR A 43 -10.84 11.68 -27.98
CA TYR A 43 -10.15 12.52 -28.94
C TYR A 43 -10.32 11.99 -30.36
N GLU A 44 -10.15 12.87 -31.34
CA GLU A 44 -10.12 12.50 -32.75
C GLU A 44 -8.69 12.15 -33.17
N THR A 45 -8.53 11.10 -33.97
CA THR A 45 -7.26 10.68 -34.56
C THR A 45 -7.48 10.04 -35.91
N GLU A 46 -6.47 10.13 -36.76
CA GLU A 46 -6.47 9.44 -38.04
C GLU A 46 -6.19 7.94 -37.80
N ILE A 47 -7.02 7.08 -38.36
CA ILE A 47 -6.90 5.64 -38.32
C ILE A 47 -6.95 5.08 -39.73
N MET A 48 -6.04 4.14 -40.04
CA MET A 48 -6.06 3.44 -41.32
C MET A 48 -7.39 2.67 -41.47
N ASN A 49 -8.01 2.81 -42.61
CA ASN A 49 -9.25 2.10 -42.92
C ASN A 49 -8.99 0.59 -43.02
N SER A 50 -9.93 -0.21 -42.52
CA SER A 50 -9.84 -1.68 -42.53
C SER A 50 -10.13 -2.30 -43.90
N ASP A 51 -10.40 -1.49 -44.93
CA ASP A 51 -10.74 -1.92 -46.27
C ASP A 51 -9.51 -2.23 -47.16
N GLY A 52 -8.29 -2.16 -46.59
CA GLY A 52 -7.05 -2.46 -47.30
C GLY A 52 -6.57 -1.33 -48.20
N THR A 53 -7.20 -0.16 -48.17
CA THR A 53 -6.70 1.04 -48.81
C THR A 53 -5.74 1.79 -47.90
N ASP A 54 -4.71 2.44 -48.42
CA ASP A 54 -3.78 3.30 -47.64
C ASP A 54 -4.45 4.62 -47.17
N ASN A 55 -5.78 4.68 -47.19
CA ASN A 55 -6.52 5.83 -46.77
C ASN A 55 -6.74 5.83 -45.25
N THR A 56 -6.53 6.98 -44.60
CA THR A 56 -6.89 7.23 -43.22
C THR A 56 -8.22 7.95 -43.16
N SER A 57 -9.00 7.68 -42.14
CA SER A 57 -10.19 8.46 -41.79
C SER A 57 -10.07 8.98 -40.36
N THR A 58 -10.56 10.18 -40.11
CA THR A 58 -10.66 10.73 -38.78
C THR A 58 -11.74 9.99 -38.00
N GLN A 59 -11.35 9.42 -36.89
CA GLN A 59 -12.21 8.64 -36.02
C GLN A 59 -12.15 9.16 -34.59
N THR A 60 -13.29 9.18 -33.90
CA THR A 60 -13.34 9.46 -32.47
C THR A 60 -12.95 8.24 -31.67
N VAL A 61 -11.89 8.37 -30.87
CA VAL A 61 -11.39 7.34 -29.96
C VAL A 61 -11.85 7.66 -28.55
N ASN A 62 -12.61 6.76 -27.95
CA ASN A 62 -13.01 6.82 -26.54
C ASN A 62 -12.30 5.72 -25.76
N GLU A 63 -11.29 6.10 -24.97
CA GLU A 63 -10.45 5.15 -24.23
C GLU A 63 -11.20 4.37 -23.15
N SER A 64 -12.22 4.99 -22.51
CA SER A 64 -13.07 4.31 -21.53
C SER A 64 -13.85 3.16 -22.19
N GLN A 65 -14.43 3.41 -23.38
CA GLN A 65 -15.15 2.38 -24.11
C GLN A 65 -14.22 1.24 -24.56
N ILE A 66 -13.02 1.58 -25.03
CA ILE A 66 -12.01 0.58 -25.41
C ILE A 66 -11.70 -0.36 -24.25
N ILE A 67 -11.45 0.19 -23.06
CA ILE A 67 -11.12 -0.61 -21.88
C ILE A 67 -12.30 -1.49 -21.47
N LEU A 68 -13.51 -0.97 -21.45
CA LEU A 68 -14.70 -1.74 -21.11
C LEU A 68 -14.96 -2.91 -22.10
N GLU A 69 -14.74 -2.70 -23.39
CA GLU A 69 -14.88 -3.76 -24.39
C GLU A 69 -13.78 -4.84 -24.24
N LEU A 70 -12.53 -4.44 -24.02
CA LEU A 70 -11.44 -5.39 -23.79
C LEU A 70 -11.64 -6.23 -22.51
N ILE A 71 -12.22 -5.64 -21.46
CA ILE A 71 -12.56 -6.34 -20.20
C ILE A 71 -13.65 -7.39 -20.44
N LYS A 72 -14.60 -7.12 -21.33
CA LYS A 72 -15.61 -8.11 -21.75
C LYS A 72 -15.07 -9.21 -22.65
N GLY A 73 -13.78 -9.14 -23.00
CA GLY A 73 -13.13 -10.09 -23.91
C GLY A 73 -13.29 -9.76 -25.39
N ASN A 74 -13.88 -8.62 -25.73
CA ASN A 74 -14.04 -8.17 -27.10
C ASN A 74 -12.74 -7.51 -27.59
N SER A 75 -12.48 -7.62 -28.90
CA SER A 75 -11.45 -6.80 -29.54
C SER A 75 -12.04 -5.43 -29.92
N HIS A 76 -11.24 -4.38 -29.87
CA HIS A 76 -11.65 -3.06 -30.33
C HIS A 76 -10.82 -2.66 -31.57
N PRO A 77 -11.44 -2.08 -32.63
CA PRO A 77 -10.73 -1.76 -33.89
C PRO A 77 -9.54 -0.83 -33.66
N TYR A 78 -9.63 0.09 -32.71
CA TYR A 78 -8.57 1.05 -32.40
C TYR A 78 -7.47 0.49 -31.50
N GLY A 79 -7.60 -0.78 -31.04
CA GLY A 79 -6.70 -1.42 -30.11
C GLY A 79 -6.68 -0.75 -28.73
N LEU A 80 -5.79 -1.20 -27.86
CA LEU A 80 -5.63 -0.61 -26.52
C LEU A 80 -4.93 0.75 -26.62
N ARG A 81 -5.55 1.79 -26.07
CA ARG A 81 -4.99 3.15 -25.95
C ARG A 81 -5.29 3.70 -24.55
N ILE A 82 -4.36 4.42 -23.97
CA ILE A 82 -4.46 5.00 -22.63
C ILE A 82 -3.78 6.37 -22.62
N ASN A 83 -4.49 7.41 -22.17
CA ASN A 83 -3.98 8.78 -22.03
C ASN A 83 -3.43 9.36 -23.36
N ALA A 84 -4.11 9.07 -24.47
CA ALA A 84 -3.71 9.45 -25.82
C ALA A 84 -2.30 8.95 -26.24
N THR A 85 -1.84 7.85 -25.64
CA THR A 85 -0.58 7.21 -26.07
C THR A 85 -0.75 6.43 -27.37
N PRO A 86 0.36 6.05 -28.03
CA PRO A 86 0.31 5.18 -29.19
C PRO A 86 -0.47 3.88 -28.90
N LYS A 87 -1.05 3.32 -29.95
CA LYS A 87 -1.71 2.00 -29.88
C LYS A 87 -0.79 0.98 -29.25
N GLN A 88 -1.29 0.29 -28.23
CA GLN A 88 -0.58 -0.81 -27.56
C GLN A 88 -1.02 -2.15 -28.13
N GLN A 89 -0.07 -3.05 -28.28
CA GLN A 89 -0.37 -4.45 -28.54
C GLN A 89 -0.85 -5.11 -27.25
N VAL A 90 -2.02 -5.74 -27.26
CA VAL A 90 -2.47 -6.57 -26.16
C VAL A 90 -1.71 -7.88 -26.20
N LEU A 91 -0.81 -8.11 -25.25
CA LEU A 91 -0.01 -9.34 -25.16
C LEU A 91 -0.76 -10.45 -24.48
N ARG A 92 -1.55 -10.13 -23.47
CA ARG A 92 -2.36 -11.09 -22.70
C ARG A 92 -3.67 -10.43 -22.29
N ASN A 93 -4.73 -11.24 -22.33
CA ASN A 93 -6.04 -10.90 -21.77
C ASN A 93 -6.59 -12.19 -21.16
N TYR A 94 -6.64 -12.28 -19.83
CA TYR A 94 -6.94 -13.52 -19.12
C TYR A 94 -7.63 -13.25 -17.77
N VAL A 95 -8.22 -14.28 -17.19
CA VAL A 95 -8.84 -14.24 -15.86
C VAL A 95 -7.96 -14.99 -14.86
N GLU A 96 -7.67 -14.39 -13.72
CA GLU A 96 -6.98 -15.00 -12.58
C GLU A 96 -7.62 -14.51 -11.28
N ASP A 97 -7.93 -15.41 -10.34
CA ASP A 97 -8.56 -15.10 -9.06
C ASP A 97 -9.80 -14.19 -9.19
N ASP A 98 -10.68 -14.51 -10.14
CA ASP A 98 -11.88 -13.71 -10.45
C ASP A 98 -11.64 -12.27 -10.98
N MET A 99 -10.42 -11.95 -11.32
CA MET A 99 -10.05 -10.66 -11.91
C MET A 99 -9.74 -10.81 -13.40
N GLN A 100 -10.21 -9.86 -14.22
CA GLN A 100 -9.80 -9.75 -15.62
C GLN A 100 -8.51 -8.94 -15.71
N ILE A 101 -7.47 -9.50 -16.29
CA ILE A 101 -6.13 -8.90 -16.42
C ILE A 101 -5.77 -8.71 -17.88
N ILE A 102 -5.41 -7.49 -18.26
CA ILE A 102 -4.99 -7.14 -19.61
C ILE A 102 -3.58 -6.53 -19.54
N ILE A 103 -2.65 -7.08 -20.32
CA ILE A 103 -1.28 -6.61 -20.43
C ILE A 103 -1.08 -6.00 -21.82
N GLY A 104 -0.78 -4.72 -21.86
CA GLY A 104 -0.46 -3.99 -23.07
C GLY A 104 1.02 -3.66 -23.21
N LYS A 105 1.53 -3.60 -24.43
CA LYS A 105 2.92 -3.28 -24.74
C LYS A 105 3.02 -2.32 -25.94
N PHE A 106 3.94 -1.37 -25.84
CA PHE A 106 4.44 -0.55 -26.95
C PHE A 106 5.99 -0.47 -26.85
N PRO A 107 6.71 0.06 -27.85
CA PRO A 107 8.17 -0.10 -27.95
C PRO A 107 8.99 0.31 -26.72
N SER A 108 8.54 1.31 -25.95
CA SER A 108 9.28 1.83 -24.79
C SER A 108 8.56 1.69 -23.47
N GLY A 109 7.50 0.85 -23.39
CA GLY A 109 6.72 0.70 -22.17
C GLY A 109 5.47 -0.13 -22.38
N GLY A 110 4.48 0.07 -21.54
CA GLY A 110 3.22 -0.64 -21.61
C GLY A 110 2.30 -0.35 -20.47
N SER A 111 1.28 -1.20 -20.32
CA SER A 111 0.28 -1.06 -19.27
C SER A 111 -0.15 -2.41 -18.71
N CYS A 112 -0.58 -2.38 -17.44
CA CYS A 112 -1.33 -3.44 -16.79
C CYS A 112 -2.70 -2.88 -16.40
N ILE A 113 -3.78 -3.55 -16.82
CA ILE A 113 -5.15 -3.20 -16.49
C ILE A 113 -5.75 -4.39 -15.76
N VAL A 114 -6.34 -4.14 -14.60
CA VAL A 114 -6.98 -5.19 -13.80
C VAL A 114 -8.37 -4.74 -13.41
N ASN A 115 -9.39 -5.46 -13.86
CA ASN A 115 -10.75 -5.32 -13.36
C ASN A 115 -11.00 -6.37 -12.27
N ASN A 116 -11.24 -5.93 -11.06
CA ASN A 116 -11.55 -6.78 -9.91
C ASN A 116 -13.05 -6.80 -9.58
N LYS A 117 -13.93 -6.49 -10.53
CA LYS A 117 -15.40 -6.39 -10.38
C LYS A 117 -15.89 -5.20 -9.52
N LYS A 118 -15.04 -4.59 -8.68
CA LYS A 118 -15.34 -3.41 -7.88
C LYS A 118 -14.84 -2.14 -8.56
N CYS A 119 -13.66 -2.21 -9.14
CA CYS A 119 -13.01 -1.12 -9.87
C CYS A 119 -12.04 -1.67 -10.91
N ILE A 120 -11.61 -0.80 -11.81
CA ILE A 120 -10.53 -1.07 -12.75
C ILE A 120 -9.31 -0.29 -12.30
N LEU A 121 -8.19 -0.99 -12.11
CA LEU A 121 -6.88 -0.40 -11.87
C LEU A 121 -6.09 -0.40 -13.17
N ILE A 122 -5.47 0.74 -13.48
CA ILE A 122 -4.65 0.91 -14.67
C ILE A 122 -3.30 1.43 -14.23
N GLY A 123 -2.23 0.69 -14.52
CA GLY A 123 -0.86 1.13 -14.30
C GLY A 123 -0.09 1.15 -15.61
N THR A 124 0.73 2.19 -15.83
CA THR A 124 1.65 2.25 -16.96
C THR A 124 3.09 2.17 -16.49
N PHE A 125 3.98 1.74 -17.35
CA PHE A 125 5.42 1.70 -17.10
C PHE A 125 6.18 2.22 -18.31
N ASN A 126 7.35 2.81 -18.06
CA ASN A 126 8.26 3.34 -19.06
C ASN A 126 9.65 2.71 -18.85
N GLU A 127 10.13 1.95 -19.82
CA GLU A 127 11.42 1.25 -19.74
C GLU A 127 12.61 2.21 -19.75
N LYS A 128 12.44 3.42 -20.30
CA LYS A 128 13.48 4.46 -20.27
C LYS A 128 13.76 4.98 -18.87
N ASP A 129 12.76 4.89 -17.99
CA ASP A 129 12.88 5.28 -16.58
C ASP A 129 13.30 4.10 -15.68
N GLY A 130 13.71 2.97 -16.29
CA GLY A 130 14.13 1.76 -15.59
C GLY A 130 12.98 0.92 -15.05
N HIS A 131 11.75 1.22 -15.43
CA HIS A 131 10.60 0.40 -15.03
C HIS A 131 10.58 -0.92 -15.81
N THR A 132 10.03 -1.96 -15.20
CA THR A 132 9.84 -3.26 -15.86
C THR A 132 8.36 -3.65 -15.89
N SER A 133 7.96 -4.32 -16.97
CA SER A 133 6.61 -4.88 -17.11
C SER A 133 6.25 -5.77 -15.92
N THR A 134 7.14 -6.68 -15.53
CA THR A 134 6.91 -7.63 -14.42
C THR A 134 6.56 -6.90 -13.12
N LYS A 135 7.39 -5.94 -12.71
CA LYS A 135 7.18 -5.20 -11.46
C LYS A 135 5.95 -4.29 -11.49
N CYS A 136 5.65 -3.67 -12.65
CA CYS A 136 4.42 -2.91 -12.82
C CYS A 136 3.19 -3.84 -12.65
N ASN A 137 3.19 -4.98 -13.34
CA ASN A 137 2.10 -5.96 -13.26
C ASN A 137 1.90 -6.46 -11.83
N GLU A 138 2.98 -6.86 -11.14
CA GLU A 138 2.93 -7.29 -9.74
C GLU A 138 2.31 -6.23 -8.83
N ASN A 139 2.68 -4.97 -8.99
CA ASN A 139 2.14 -3.87 -8.19
C ASN A 139 0.63 -3.66 -8.41
N ILE A 140 0.18 -3.66 -9.67
CA ILE A 140 -1.23 -3.44 -10.01
C ILE A 140 -2.09 -4.63 -9.61
N ILE A 141 -1.66 -5.86 -9.91
CA ILE A 141 -2.37 -7.10 -9.53
C ILE A 141 -2.46 -7.22 -8.00
N PHE A 142 -1.37 -6.95 -7.28
CA PHE A 142 -1.39 -6.96 -5.82
C PHE A 142 -2.44 -6.00 -5.25
N MET A 143 -2.49 -4.75 -5.73
CA MET A 143 -3.47 -3.78 -5.28
C MET A 143 -4.89 -4.19 -5.65
N ALA A 144 -5.10 -4.76 -6.84
CA ALA A 144 -6.41 -5.23 -7.26
C ALA A 144 -6.92 -6.38 -6.38
N LYS A 145 -6.06 -7.34 -6.02
CA LYS A 145 -6.36 -8.42 -5.05
C LYS A 145 -6.73 -7.87 -3.68
N TYR A 146 -5.93 -6.92 -3.18
CA TYR A 146 -6.22 -6.25 -1.92
C TYR A 146 -7.60 -5.56 -1.92
N LEU A 147 -7.89 -4.76 -2.95
CA LEU A 147 -9.17 -4.07 -3.07
C LEU A 147 -10.36 -5.02 -3.28
N LEU A 148 -10.14 -6.18 -3.91
CA LEU A 148 -11.17 -7.22 -4.04
C LEU A 148 -11.56 -7.81 -2.68
N GLN A 149 -10.58 -8.08 -1.82
CA GLN A 149 -10.78 -8.66 -0.49
C GLN A 149 -11.28 -7.64 0.54
N SER A 150 -11.06 -6.36 0.33
CA SER A 150 -11.48 -5.29 1.24
C SER A 150 -13.00 -5.10 1.17
N GLU A 151 -13.66 -4.91 2.33
CA GLU A 151 -15.07 -4.50 2.39
C GLU A 151 -15.19 -3.01 2.00
N TRP A 152 -15.26 -2.73 0.71
CA TRP A 152 -15.47 -1.38 0.20
C TRP A 152 -16.96 -1.09 -0.01
N PRO A 153 -17.41 0.13 0.32
CA PRO A 153 -18.77 0.53 -0.02
C PRO A 153 -18.93 0.57 -1.55
N SER A 154 -19.93 -0.13 -2.03
CA SER A 154 -20.42 0.01 -3.40
C SER A 154 -20.84 1.48 -3.68
N LYS A 155 -20.94 1.87 -4.95
CA LYS A 155 -21.43 3.21 -5.37
C LYS A 155 -22.72 3.65 -4.64
N GLU A 156 -23.59 2.71 -4.30
CA GLU A 156 -24.85 2.95 -3.57
C GLU A 156 -24.63 3.49 -2.15
N ASN A 157 -23.52 3.13 -1.50
CA ASN A 157 -23.20 3.58 -0.14
C ASN A 157 -22.58 4.98 -0.07
N THR A 158 -22.08 5.54 -1.16
CA THR A 158 -21.55 6.91 -1.18
C THR A 158 -22.63 7.98 -1.23
N ALA A 159 -23.85 7.64 -1.67
CA ALA A 159 -25.00 8.53 -1.74
C ALA A 159 -25.82 8.61 -0.43
N ASN A 160 -25.57 7.72 0.54
CA ASN A 160 -26.31 7.69 1.80
C ASN A 160 -25.60 8.54 2.87
N PRO A 161 -26.22 9.65 3.37
CA PRO A 161 -25.62 10.52 4.40
C PRO A 161 -25.29 9.80 5.70
N ALA A 162 -25.98 8.70 6.02
CA ALA A 162 -25.73 7.90 7.22
C ALA A 162 -24.37 7.17 7.18
N ASN A 163 -23.83 6.87 5.99
CA ASN A 163 -22.54 6.23 5.81
C ASN A 163 -21.35 7.22 5.81
N LYS A 164 -21.63 8.53 5.79
CA LYS A 164 -20.61 9.57 5.95
C LYS A 164 -19.87 9.50 7.30
N SER A 165 -20.49 8.91 8.31
CA SER A 165 -19.90 8.74 9.64
C SER A 165 -18.84 7.63 9.72
N ILE A 166 -18.90 6.62 8.84
CA ILE A 166 -17.96 5.50 8.82
C ILE A 166 -16.63 5.93 8.18
N PHE A 167 -16.66 6.89 7.24
CA PHE A 167 -15.47 7.43 6.57
C PHE A 167 -14.81 8.60 7.29
N ASN A 168 -15.47 9.23 8.25
CA ASN A 168 -14.92 10.32 9.05
C ASN A 168 -14.05 9.83 10.23
N ASN A 169 -14.06 8.54 10.54
CA ASN A 169 -13.10 7.97 11.47
C ASN A 169 -11.83 7.61 10.70
N GLY A 170 -10.76 8.39 10.88
CA GLY A 170 -9.45 8.21 10.24
C GLY A 170 -8.79 6.82 10.39
N SER A 171 -9.50 5.82 10.94
CA SER A 171 -9.04 4.46 11.15
C SER A 171 -8.92 3.65 9.85
N SER A 172 -9.79 3.88 8.85
CA SER A 172 -9.77 3.08 7.60
C SER A 172 -8.51 3.33 6.75
N THR A 173 -7.99 4.55 6.74
CA THR A 173 -6.77 4.90 5.99
C THR A 173 -5.52 4.32 6.64
N TRP A 174 -5.44 4.36 7.98
CA TRP A 174 -4.32 3.83 8.74
C TRP A 174 -4.22 2.31 8.66
N GLN A 175 -5.37 1.62 8.66
CA GLN A 175 -5.42 0.16 8.49
C GLN A 175 -4.88 -0.24 7.12
N ALA A 176 -5.20 0.49 6.05
CA ALA A 176 -4.67 0.23 4.72
C ALA A 176 -3.14 0.30 4.66
N TYR A 177 -2.49 1.19 5.41
CA TYR A 177 -1.03 1.22 5.47
C TYR A 177 -0.45 -0.05 6.10
N ILE A 178 -1.05 -0.55 7.18
CA ILE A 178 -0.64 -1.83 7.77
C ILE A 178 -0.84 -2.97 6.77
N ASP A 179 -2.05 -3.11 6.23
CA ASP A 179 -2.45 -4.25 5.41
C ASP A 179 -1.65 -4.32 4.11
N ILE A 180 -1.38 -3.18 3.48
CA ILE A 180 -0.69 -3.12 2.19
C ILE A 180 0.83 -3.04 2.34
N MET A 181 1.31 -2.10 3.17
CA MET A 181 2.75 -1.79 3.19
C MET A 181 3.55 -2.69 4.13
N LEU A 182 2.92 -3.29 5.11
CA LEU A 182 3.57 -4.15 6.10
C LEU A 182 3.17 -5.61 5.91
N VAL A 183 1.97 -5.98 6.30
CA VAL A 183 1.51 -7.38 6.32
C VAL A 183 1.40 -7.96 4.91
N GLY A 184 0.84 -7.22 3.97
CA GLY A 184 0.64 -7.66 2.59
C GLY A 184 1.92 -7.97 1.82
N LYS A 185 3.09 -7.50 2.27
CA LYS A 185 4.41 -7.90 1.75
C LYS A 185 4.90 -9.25 2.29
N GLY A 186 4.18 -9.86 3.24
CA GLY A 186 4.54 -11.15 3.83
C GLY A 186 5.71 -11.13 4.81
N ASN A 187 6.31 -9.97 5.09
CA ASN A 187 7.49 -9.83 5.94
C ASN A 187 7.19 -9.42 7.39
N VAL A 188 5.94 -9.17 7.71
CA VAL A 188 5.48 -8.66 9.01
C VAL A 188 4.37 -9.57 9.55
N GLU A 189 4.52 -9.99 10.79
CA GLU A 189 3.54 -10.82 11.49
C GLU A 189 2.44 -9.96 12.14
N ASN A 190 2.84 -9.05 13.01
CA ASN A 190 1.93 -8.14 13.67
C ASN A 190 2.40 -6.71 13.52
N SER A 191 1.46 -5.77 13.46
CA SER A 191 1.78 -4.35 13.33
C SER A 191 0.76 -3.46 14.02
N ILE A 192 1.26 -2.38 14.64
CA ILE A 192 0.47 -1.30 15.24
C ILE A 192 0.99 0.02 14.70
N ILE A 193 0.08 0.93 14.37
CA ILE A 193 0.37 2.35 14.16
C ILE A 193 -0.38 3.13 15.23
N CYS A 194 0.33 3.95 15.99
CA CYS A 194 -0.27 4.77 17.04
C CYS A 194 0.29 6.20 17.03
N ALA A 195 -0.42 7.10 17.70
CA ALA A 195 0.01 8.47 17.89
C ALA A 195 1.26 8.52 18.79
N LYS A 196 2.25 9.33 18.44
CA LYS A 196 3.45 9.54 19.27
C LYS A 196 3.15 10.30 20.57
N SER A 197 2.12 11.15 20.56
CA SER A 197 1.77 12.03 21.69
C SER A 197 1.18 11.28 22.89
N ASP A 198 0.26 10.35 22.65
CA ASP A 198 -0.55 9.71 23.67
C ASP A 198 -0.68 8.18 23.49
N GLY A 199 -0.11 7.64 22.41
CA GLY A 199 -0.16 6.22 22.09
C GLY A 199 -1.52 5.73 21.60
N LYS A 200 -2.46 6.63 21.26
CA LYS A 200 -3.76 6.25 20.70
C LYS A 200 -3.54 5.42 19.44
N ILE A 201 -4.02 4.18 19.44
CA ILE A 201 -3.91 3.27 18.31
C ILE A 201 -4.78 3.79 17.15
N TRP A 202 -4.17 3.96 15.99
CA TRP A 202 -4.84 4.33 14.75
C TRP A 202 -5.15 3.12 13.88
N ALA A 203 -4.28 2.11 13.91
CA ALA A 203 -4.48 0.84 13.22
C ALA A 203 -3.73 -0.31 13.89
N ASN A 204 -4.27 -1.53 13.74
CA ASN A 204 -3.68 -2.76 14.26
C ASN A 204 -4.21 -3.93 13.42
N ASN A 205 -3.33 -4.77 12.83
CA ASN A 205 -3.76 -5.92 12.03
C ASN A 205 -4.27 -7.10 12.87
N ASN A 206 -3.99 -7.11 14.17
CA ASN A 206 -4.36 -8.23 15.03
C ASN A 206 -4.80 -7.77 16.44
N PRO A 207 -5.84 -6.91 16.55
CA PRO A 207 -6.18 -6.22 17.78
C PRO A 207 -6.60 -7.15 18.93
N ASN A 208 -7.08 -8.35 18.63
CA ASN A 208 -7.52 -9.32 19.65
C ASN A 208 -6.35 -10.10 20.27
N SER A 209 -5.22 -10.26 19.57
CA SER A 209 -4.09 -11.08 20.02
C SER A 209 -2.77 -10.33 20.10
N PHE A 210 -2.67 -9.13 19.55
CA PHE A 210 -1.46 -8.30 19.61
C PHE A 210 -1.81 -6.87 20.01
N ASN A 211 -1.49 -6.49 21.26
CA ASN A 211 -1.81 -5.17 21.79
C ASN A 211 -0.84 -4.80 22.92
N PHE A 212 -0.87 -3.53 23.36
CA PHE A 212 -0.14 -3.09 24.55
C PHE A 212 -0.79 -3.64 25.81
N LYS A 213 0.03 -4.17 26.71
CA LYS A 213 -0.39 -4.75 27.98
C LYS A 213 0.15 -3.98 29.18
N LYS A 214 -0.51 -4.14 30.32
CA LYS A 214 -0.04 -3.73 31.63
C LYS A 214 -0.08 -4.93 32.55
N TYR A 215 1.03 -5.20 33.23
CA TYR A 215 1.17 -6.37 34.10
C TYR A 215 2.35 -6.16 35.04
N ASP A 216 2.35 -6.94 36.13
CA ASP A 216 3.49 -7.02 37.03
C ASP A 216 4.42 -8.16 36.62
N THR A 217 5.72 -7.93 36.68
CA THR A 217 6.74 -8.93 36.36
C THR A 217 7.99 -8.71 37.22
N GLU A 218 8.75 -9.77 37.44
CA GLU A 218 10.05 -9.70 38.09
C GLU A 218 11.08 -9.07 37.13
N ILE A 219 11.79 -8.05 37.59
CA ILE A 219 12.83 -7.34 36.88
C ILE A 219 14.11 -7.43 37.71
N PRO A 220 15.22 -7.96 37.16
CA PRO A 220 16.52 -7.95 37.83
C PRO A 220 16.93 -6.50 38.13
N GLN A 221 17.34 -6.28 39.39
CA GLN A 221 17.88 -5.00 39.85
C GLN A 221 19.40 -5.03 39.83
N ASP A 222 20.04 -3.87 39.93
CA ASP A 222 21.49 -3.73 39.93
C ASP A 222 22.17 -4.38 41.16
N ASP A 223 21.40 -4.62 42.22
CA ASP A 223 21.87 -5.33 43.44
C ASP A 223 21.80 -6.86 43.34
N GLY A 224 21.36 -7.39 42.18
CA GLY A 224 21.23 -8.83 41.92
C GLY A 224 19.98 -9.48 42.49
N LEU A 225 19.07 -8.73 43.05
CA LEU A 225 17.74 -9.20 43.49
C LEU A 225 16.71 -8.91 42.42
N ASP A 226 15.67 -9.73 42.33
CA ASP A 226 14.51 -9.46 41.48
C ASP A 226 13.49 -8.63 42.24
N ALA A 227 13.01 -7.56 41.62
CA ALA A 227 11.89 -6.77 42.14
C ALA A 227 10.66 -6.90 41.25
N ILE A 228 9.48 -6.96 41.85
CA ILE A 228 8.22 -6.94 41.12
C ILE A 228 7.98 -5.48 40.68
N GLU A 229 7.95 -5.26 39.36
CA GLU A 229 7.66 -3.96 38.75
C GLU A 229 6.41 -4.01 37.90
N ASN A 230 5.63 -2.94 37.91
CA ASN A 230 4.50 -2.76 37.01
C ASN A 230 5.01 -2.30 35.64
N VAL A 231 4.79 -3.13 34.63
CA VAL A 231 5.13 -2.84 33.23
C VAL A 231 3.93 -2.24 32.52
N ASP A 232 4.08 -1.02 32.01
CA ASP A 232 3.19 -0.39 31.05
C ASP A 232 3.92 -0.35 29.70
N GLU A 233 3.62 -1.31 28.80
CA GLU A 233 4.35 -1.49 27.55
C GLU A 233 4.30 -0.25 26.66
N LEU A 234 3.12 0.40 26.56
CA LEU A 234 2.95 1.63 25.76
C LEU A 234 3.82 2.77 26.30
N LYS A 235 3.76 3.00 27.63
CA LYS A 235 4.56 4.05 28.26
C LYS A 235 6.05 3.80 28.10
N ASN A 236 6.48 2.54 28.17
CA ASN A 236 7.87 2.16 27.98
C ASN A 236 8.33 2.38 26.52
N ILE A 237 7.50 2.01 25.54
CA ILE A 237 7.79 2.25 24.11
C ILE A 237 7.89 3.75 23.85
N ILE A 238 6.97 4.58 24.37
CA ILE A 238 7.04 6.04 24.21
C ILE A 238 8.35 6.61 24.79
N LYS A 239 8.79 6.12 25.96
CA LYS A 239 10.09 6.51 26.54
C LYS A 239 11.25 6.10 25.65
N LEU A 240 11.27 4.85 25.19
CA LEU A 240 12.35 4.30 24.37
C LEU A 240 12.51 5.04 23.04
N VAL A 241 11.41 5.39 22.35
CA VAL A 241 11.47 6.14 21.08
C VAL A 241 11.82 7.63 21.27
N ASN A 242 11.84 8.12 22.51
CA ASN A 242 12.36 9.43 22.89
C ASN A 242 13.79 9.33 23.49
N GLY A 243 14.47 8.20 23.30
CA GLY A 243 15.85 7.98 23.75
C GLY A 243 16.01 7.69 25.24
N VAL A 244 14.92 7.52 25.99
CA VAL A 244 14.95 7.27 27.44
C VAL A 244 14.97 5.76 27.68
N LYS A 245 16.04 5.25 28.30
CA LYS A 245 16.13 3.84 28.71
C LYS A 245 15.12 3.57 29.83
N THR A 246 14.56 2.36 29.80
CA THR A 246 13.65 1.85 30.85
C THR A 246 14.21 0.58 31.46
N PRO A 247 14.13 0.38 32.81
CA PRO A 247 14.57 -0.86 33.45
C PRO A 247 13.86 -2.09 32.88
N GLN A 248 12.59 -1.96 32.53
CA GLN A 248 11.75 -3.02 31.97
C GLN A 248 12.18 -3.43 30.54
N GLY A 249 13.00 -2.58 29.87
CA GLY A 249 13.43 -2.78 28.49
C GLY A 249 12.31 -2.70 27.46
N LEU A 250 12.55 -3.24 26.28
CA LEU A 250 11.56 -3.30 25.21
C LEU A 250 10.65 -4.50 25.36
N ARG A 251 9.38 -4.26 25.60
CA ARG A 251 8.35 -5.29 25.71
C ARG A 251 7.11 -4.89 24.92
N ILE A 252 6.48 -5.85 24.27
CA ILE A 252 5.18 -5.71 23.62
C ILE A 252 4.46 -7.05 23.61
N ASN A 253 3.17 -7.01 23.91
CA ASN A 253 2.31 -8.18 23.98
C ASN A 253 2.87 -9.29 24.90
N ASP A 254 3.41 -8.88 26.06
CA ASP A 254 4.03 -9.73 27.07
C ASP A 254 5.35 -10.42 26.64
N ALA A 255 5.89 -10.05 25.48
CA ALA A 255 7.16 -10.55 25.00
C ALA A 255 8.29 -9.52 25.22
N LYS A 256 9.41 -9.97 25.77
CA LYS A 256 10.64 -9.16 25.93
C LYS A 256 11.51 -9.29 24.68
N TYR A 257 12.03 -8.17 24.20
CA TYR A 257 12.94 -8.09 23.07
C TYR A 257 14.28 -7.51 23.54
N GLN A 258 15.37 -8.13 23.14
CA GLN A 258 16.70 -7.55 23.27
C GLN A 258 16.87 -6.46 22.24
N ILE A 259 17.12 -5.23 22.66
CA ILE A 259 17.45 -4.13 21.75
C ILE A 259 18.84 -4.40 21.18
N LEU A 260 18.92 -4.53 19.85
CA LEU A 260 20.18 -4.75 19.14
C LEU A 260 20.81 -3.42 18.73
N ARG A 261 20.02 -2.48 18.26
CA ARG A 261 20.48 -1.22 17.70
C ARG A 261 19.37 -0.17 17.72
N THR A 262 19.76 1.05 17.92
CA THR A 262 18.91 2.23 17.76
C THR A 262 19.58 3.18 16.78
N PHE A 263 18.76 3.88 15.98
CA PHE A 263 19.20 4.96 15.10
C PHE A 263 18.39 6.20 15.42
N ASP A 264 19.09 7.29 15.58
CA ASP A 264 18.53 8.64 15.64
C ASP A 264 19.04 9.38 14.40
N GLU A 265 18.17 9.58 13.44
CA GLU A 265 18.49 10.41 12.27
C GLU A 265 18.21 11.87 12.62
N GLU A 266 19.20 12.59 13.16
CA GLU A 266 19.12 13.99 13.64
C GLU A 266 18.43 14.93 12.65
N ASN A 267 18.58 14.71 11.36
CA ASN A 267 17.99 15.52 10.30
C ASN A 267 16.57 15.11 9.90
N SER A 268 16.13 13.87 10.20
CA SER A 268 14.84 13.34 9.74
C SER A 268 13.75 13.30 10.82
N LYS A 269 14.10 13.61 12.08
CA LYS A 269 13.20 13.45 13.25
C LYS A 269 12.63 12.04 13.37
N CYS A 270 13.38 11.05 12.88
CA CYS A 270 13.02 9.65 12.87
C CYS A 270 13.89 8.88 13.86
N TYR A 271 13.27 8.16 14.78
CA TYR A 271 13.99 7.30 15.71
C TYR A 271 13.60 5.84 15.45
N THR A 272 14.59 4.98 15.24
CA THR A 272 14.36 3.57 14.90
C THR A 272 14.98 2.66 15.95
N ILE A 273 14.23 1.65 16.38
CA ILE A 273 14.67 0.59 17.31
C ILE A 273 14.55 -0.76 16.63
N TYR A 274 15.64 -1.52 16.64
CA TYR A 274 15.64 -2.93 16.23
C TYR A 274 15.81 -3.82 17.44
N GLY A 275 14.90 -4.78 17.61
CA GLY A 275 14.93 -5.73 18.70
C GLY A 275 14.83 -7.18 18.23
N LYS A 276 15.39 -8.11 19.01
CA LYS A 276 15.35 -9.55 18.73
C LYS A 276 14.78 -10.32 19.92
N LYS A 277 14.05 -11.39 19.60
CA LYS A 277 13.67 -12.47 20.51
C LYS A 277 13.97 -13.83 19.83
N PRO A 278 13.93 -14.96 20.53
CA PRO A 278 14.03 -16.27 19.88
C PRO A 278 13.01 -16.42 18.75
N LYS A 279 13.48 -16.85 17.59
CA LYS A 279 12.67 -17.09 16.37
C LYS A 279 11.91 -15.88 15.82
N GLY A 280 12.43 -14.65 16.05
CA GLY A 280 11.78 -13.46 15.50
C GLY A 280 12.34 -12.17 16.07
N GLY A 281 11.65 -11.07 15.83
CA GLY A 281 12.08 -9.77 16.30
C GLY A 281 11.04 -8.68 16.09
N ILE A 282 11.49 -7.45 16.29
CA ILE A 282 10.68 -6.24 16.25
C ILE A 282 11.45 -5.11 15.59
N CYS A 283 10.75 -4.31 14.81
CA CYS A 283 11.21 -3.01 14.34
C CYS A 283 10.20 -1.94 14.80
N ILE A 284 10.68 -0.87 15.39
CA ILE A 284 9.87 0.29 15.77
C ILE A 284 10.43 1.51 15.08
N ILE A 285 9.59 2.28 14.40
CA ILE A 285 9.93 3.56 13.81
C ILE A 285 9.04 4.63 14.43
N SER A 286 9.66 5.64 15.01
CA SER A 286 8.99 6.84 15.49
C SER A 286 9.24 7.97 14.50
N THR A 287 8.18 8.49 13.91
CA THR A 287 8.20 9.69 13.05
C THR A 287 7.91 10.95 13.89
N THR A 288 7.58 12.05 13.23
CA THR A 288 7.19 13.30 13.93
C THR A 288 5.91 13.12 14.75
N LYS A 289 4.91 12.37 14.25
CA LYS A 289 3.58 12.25 14.88
C LYS A 289 3.14 10.82 15.17
N ALA A 290 3.77 9.82 14.54
CA ALA A 290 3.37 8.43 14.64
C ALA A 290 4.48 7.55 15.21
N ILE A 291 4.09 6.47 15.88
CA ILE A 291 4.94 5.32 16.19
C ILE A 291 4.40 4.14 15.40
N ILE A 292 5.26 3.52 14.60
CA ILE A 292 4.97 2.32 13.82
C ILE A 292 5.72 1.17 14.47
N ILE A 293 5.04 0.09 14.76
CA ILE A 293 5.59 -1.10 15.40
C ILE A 293 5.29 -2.28 14.49
N ALA A 294 6.29 -3.10 14.20
CA ALA A 294 6.11 -4.34 13.46
C ALA A 294 6.94 -5.47 14.04
N THR A 295 6.36 -6.66 14.11
CA THR A 295 7.07 -7.90 14.50
C THR A 295 7.16 -8.84 13.31
N PHE A 296 8.15 -9.72 13.34
CA PHE A 296 8.32 -10.79 12.37
C PHE A 296 8.57 -12.13 13.07
N ASP A 297 8.19 -13.22 12.41
CA ASP A 297 8.35 -14.60 12.87
C ASP A 297 9.16 -15.41 11.85
N GLU A 298 10.38 -15.80 12.24
CA GLU A 298 11.29 -16.58 11.38
C GLU A 298 10.73 -17.98 11.06
N THR A 299 9.82 -18.52 11.92
CA THR A 299 9.19 -19.82 11.66
C THR A 299 8.17 -19.78 10.52
N LYS A 300 7.71 -18.58 10.16
CA LYS A 300 6.82 -18.32 9.02
C LYS A 300 7.56 -17.86 7.77
N GLY A 301 8.90 -17.99 7.75
CA GLY A 301 9.73 -17.59 6.62
C GLY A 301 9.96 -16.07 6.54
N GLN A 302 9.56 -15.32 7.56
CA GLN A 302 9.81 -13.87 7.63
C GLN A 302 11.24 -13.59 8.10
N SER A 303 11.76 -12.43 7.76
CA SER A 303 13.12 -12.05 8.12
C SER A 303 13.21 -10.63 8.66
N SER A 304 14.25 -10.38 9.47
CA SER A 304 14.56 -9.05 9.96
C SER A 304 14.79 -8.06 8.81
N ALA A 305 15.47 -8.48 7.74
CA ALA A 305 15.76 -7.64 6.58
C ALA A 305 14.46 -7.24 5.86
N GLY A 306 13.56 -8.19 5.61
CA GLY A 306 12.27 -7.93 4.97
C GLY A 306 11.36 -7.02 5.82
N CYS A 307 11.27 -7.30 7.13
CA CYS A 307 10.50 -6.47 8.06
C CYS A 307 11.05 -5.04 8.10
N ASN A 308 12.37 -4.88 8.26
CA ASN A 308 13.01 -3.57 8.34
C ASN A 308 12.84 -2.76 7.05
N ALA A 309 12.96 -3.40 5.88
CA ALA A 309 12.72 -2.74 4.60
C ALA A 309 11.28 -2.22 4.48
N SER A 310 10.29 -3.07 4.81
CA SER A 310 8.88 -2.66 4.79
C SER A 310 8.58 -1.52 5.76
N MET A 311 9.17 -1.55 6.96
CA MET A 311 9.05 -0.50 7.97
C MET A 311 9.69 0.82 7.52
N SER A 312 10.89 0.76 6.92
CA SER A 312 11.58 1.95 6.40
C SER A 312 10.78 2.62 5.28
N ASP A 313 10.21 1.82 4.36
CA ASP A 313 9.37 2.33 3.28
C ASP A 313 8.15 3.09 3.84
N LEU A 314 7.44 2.48 4.81
CA LEU A 314 6.29 3.12 5.44
C LEU A 314 6.68 4.36 6.25
N GLY A 315 7.76 4.31 7.02
CA GLY A 315 8.26 5.46 7.80
C GLY A 315 8.58 6.65 6.90
N LYS A 316 9.34 6.44 5.82
CA LYS A 316 9.66 7.48 4.82
C LYS A 316 8.40 8.03 4.15
N TYR A 317 7.46 7.16 3.80
CA TYR A 317 6.19 7.58 3.20
C TYR A 317 5.40 8.49 4.16
N LEU A 318 5.23 8.09 5.42
CA LEU A 318 4.49 8.90 6.41
C LEU A 318 5.18 10.26 6.67
N MET A 319 6.51 10.28 6.76
CA MET A 319 7.26 11.54 6.89
C MET A 319 7.05 12.45 5.69
N SER A 320 7.04 11.91 4.46
CA SER A 320 6.76 12.69 3.25
C SER A 320 5.35 13.29 3.22
N LYS A 321 4.41 12.71 4.00
CA LYS A 321 3.03 13.20 4.17
C LYS A 321 2.86 14.10 5.43
N GLY A 322 3.96 14.41 6.14
CA GLY A 322 3.96 15.32 7.30
C GLY A 322 3.54 14.66 8.64
N PHE A 323 3.67 13.35 8.74
CA PHE A 323 3.46 12.59 9.97
C PHE A 323 4.72 12.31 10.75
#